data_b8c084085913e4f76282e5d3ad12eb4d
#
_entry.id   b8c084085913e4f76282e5d3ad12eb4d
#
_cell.length_a   1.000
_cell.length_b   1.000
_cell.length_c   1.000
_cell.angle_alpha   90.00
_cell.angle_beta   90.00
_cell.angle_gamma   90.00
#
_symmetry.space_group_name_H-M   'P 1'
#
loop_
_entity.id
_entity.type
_entity.pdbx_description
1 polymer ?
#
loop_
_entity_poly.entity_id
_entity_poly.type
_entity_poly.pdbx_seq_one_letter_code
_entity_poly.pdbx_strand_id
1 'polypeptide(L)'
;GGKSDLNKSNNNIVTINGGTFTKEIYGAYSAQRTDDYVATGNKVIINGGSFTNKIYGAYSQWGKVKENVVAVGGSTTEMKNVYGGYVNDANTAEKNWVTVTDGKIDNVVGGYSWSGDAIENSVTISGGTINKGVKGGQTADGSANGNKVIISGGEINSKIYGGYCTSEPADGNEITISGGKINSEVIAGGRSGNGTAINNVITITAASGEKPVFSADTIIYGGDNTTSSKDKRTGNTLNIHTKGLEMKNIANFENLNFYLQEDTINGDTILTLTNAKGTDISGSNVNVGMAGSSSTLRAGDKVNLLTNSNGITADNVTYGRLQQGVSLEYEFTAELSGNSIVATLVGQEEKPAGKTTEQSK
;
A
#
# COMPACT_ATOMS: atom_id res chain seq x y z
N GLY A 1 26.65 -10.24 -11.49
CA GLY A 1 26.61 -9.51 -10.24
C GLY A 1 27.92 -9.61 -9.47
N GLY A 2 28.15 -8.67 -8.57
CA GLY A 2 29.34 -8.67 -7.73
C GLY A 2 29.26 -9.76 -6.66
N LYS A 3 30.29 -10.62 -6.61
CA LYS A 3 30.60 -11.45 -5.46
C LYS A 3 31.82 -10.80 -4.80
N SER A 4 31.72 -10.49 -3.52
CA SER A 4 32.83 -9.90 -2.78
C SER A 4 33.18 -10.76 -1.57
N ASP A 5 34.46 -11.04 -1.43
CA ASP A 5 35.03 -11.59 -0.20
C ASP A 5 35.48 -10.46 0.75
N LEU A 6 35.24 -9.20 0.37
CA LEU A 6 35.46 -8.00 1.17
C LEU A 6 34.13 -7.50 1.75
N ASN A 7 34.18 -6.60 2.70
CA ASN A 7 33.02 -6.13 3.48
C ASN A 7 31.99 -5.30 2.68
N LYS A 8 32.10 -5.19 1.36
CA LYS A 8 31.18 -4.38 0.53
C LYS A 8 30.98 -4.96 -0.87
N SER A 9 29.75 -4.93 -1.38
CA SER A 9 29.45 -5.24 -2.79
C SER A 9 28.42 -4.22 -3.29
N ASN A 10 28.91 -3.18 -3.95
CA ASN A 10 28.13 -1.98 -4.22
C ASN A 10 28.05 -1.68 -5.72
N ASN A 11 26.92 -1.10 -6.14
CA ASN A 11 26.68 -0.50 -7.45
C ASN A 11 26.89 -1.47 -8.64
N ASN A 12 26.69 -2.77 -8.42
CA ASN A 12 26.75 -3.74 -9.52
C ASN A 12 25.44 -3.67 -10.33
N ILE A 13 25.58 -3.85 -11.65
CA ILE A 13 24.44 -3.90 -12.57
C ILE A 13 24.44 -5.25 -13.30
N VAL A 14 23.30 -5.94 -13.24
CA VAL A 14 23.01 -7.16 -14.00
C VAL A 14 21.84 -6.88 -14.92
N THR A 15 22.04 -7.01 -16.24
CA THR A 15 20.94 -6.86 -17.23
C THR A 15 20.75 -8.19 -17.94
N ILE A 16 19.48 -8.63 -18.01
CA ILE A 16 19.07 -9.87 -18.66
C ILE A 16 17.99 -9.54 -19.68
N ASN A 17 18.28 -9.81 -20.95
CA ASN A 17 17.37 -9.52 -22.07
C ASN A 17 16.60 -10.77 -22.56
N GLY A 18 16.89 -11.94 -22.02
CA GLY A 18 16.22 -13.20 -22.37
C GLY A 18 17.05 -14.41 -21.92
N GLY A 19 16.56 -15.60 -22.22
CA GLY A 19 17.19 -16.88 -21.88
C GLY A 19 16.46 -17.63 -20.77
N THR A 20 16.98 -18.83 -20.43
CA THR A 20 16.41 -19.68 -19.37
C THR A 20 17.43 -19.83 -18.24
N PHE A 21 17.00 -19.50 -17.03
CA PHE A 21 17.84 -19.48 -15.84
C PHE A 21 17.27 -20.43 -14.78
N THR A 22 18.03 -21.45 -14.43
CA THR A 22 17.65 -22.48 -13.43
C THR A 22 18.29 -22.24 -12.06
N LYS A 23 19.16 -21.27 -11.95
CA LYS A 23 19.81 -20.85 -10.69
C LYS A 23 19.35 -19.46 -10.29
N GLU A 24 19.63 -19.11 -9.06
CA GLU A 24 19.34 -17.77 -8.52
C GLU A 24 20.16 -16.68 -9.23
N ILE A 25 19.56 -15.50 -9.34
CA ILE A 25 20.19 -14.31 -9.89
C ILE A 25 20.44 -13.33 -8.76
N TYR A 26 21.63 -12.76 -8.71
CA TYR A 26 22.03 -11.80 -7.69
C TYR A 26 22.66 -10.56 -8.33
N GLY A 27 22.20 -9.38 -7.94
CA GLY A 27 22.96 -8.14 -8.16
C GLY A 27 24.22 -8.12 -7.31
N ALA A 28 24.07 -8.50 -6.02
CA ALA A 28 25.17 -8.73 -5.10
C ALA A 28 24.91 -9.98 -4.25
N TYR A 29 25.97 -10.68 -3.85
CA TYR A 29 25.90 -11.86 -3.00
C TYR A 29 27.02 -11.88 -1.98
N SER A 30 26.68 -12.15 -0.71
CA SER A 30 27.65 -12.44 0.35
C SER A 30 27.22 -13.66 1.17
N ALA A 31 28.14 -14.60 1.35
CA ALA A 31 28.01 -15.70 2.31
C ALA A 31 28.87 -15.48 3.57
N GLN A 32 29.51 -14.32 3.70
CA GLN A 32 30.38 -14.04 4.84
C GLN A 32 29.57 -13.88 6.11
N ARG A 33 30.08 -14.43 7.21
CA ARG A 33 29.52 -14.33 8.56
C ARG A 33 30.08 -13.07 9.26
N THR A 34 29.74 -11.91 8.74
CA THR A 34 30.13 -10.64 9.36
C THR A 34 29.01 -9.62 9.23
N ASP A 35 28.72 -8.97 10.31
CA ASP A 35 27.74 -7.88 10.38
C ASP A 35 28.20 -6.61 9.67
N ASP A 36 29.52 -6.48 9.42
CA ASP A 36 30.12 -5.34 8.73
C ASP A 36 29.89 -5.35 7.22
N TYR A 37 29.38 -6.47 6.66
CA TYR A 37 29.07 -6.53 5.24
C TYR A 37 27.89 -5.65 4.88
N VAL A 38 28.02 -4.84 3.84
CA VAL A 38 26.95 -4.02 3.27
C VAL A 38 26.89 -4.21 1.76
N ALA A 39 25.72 -4.60 1.26
CA ALA A 39 25.41 -4.59 -0.16
C ALA A 39 24.47 -3.43 -0.47
N THR A 40 24.96 -2.42 -1.20
CA THR A 40 24.17 -1.22 -1.49
C THR A 40 24.20 -0.83 -2.98
N GLY A 41 23.09 -0.26 -3.46
CA GLY A 41 22.98 0.31 -4.80
C GLY A 41 23.06 -0.70 -5.95
N ASN A 42 22.93 -2.00 -5.69
CA ASN A 42 23.01 -3.01 -6.73
C ASN A 42 21.69 -3.07 -7.52
N LYS A 43 21.78 -3.32 -8.82
CA LYS A 43 20.65 -3.31 -9.72
C LYS A 43 20.57 -4.57 -10.58
N VAL A 44 19.40 -5.21 -10.61
CA VAL A 44 19.06 -6.28 -11.54
C VAL A 44 17.95 -5.78 -12.46
N ILE A 45 18.19 -5.83 -13.77
CA ILE A 45 17.23 -5.41 -14.80
C ILE A 45 16.88 -6.64 -15.63
N ILE A 46 15.59 -6.96 -15.71
CA ILE A 46 15.08 -8.11 -16.45
C ILE A 46 14.12 -7.60 -17.52
N ASN A 47 14.51 -7.76 -18.77
CA ASN A 47 13.73 -7.36 -19.95
C ASN A 47 13.08 -8.57 -20.63
N GLY A 48 13.35 -9.79 -20.17
CA GLY A 48 12.78 -11.04 -20.70
C GLY A 48 13.49 -12.26 -20.13
N GLY A 49 12.93 -13.43 -20.40
CA GLY A 49 13.50 -14.73 -20.01
C GLY A 49 12.61 -15.52 -19.05
N SER A 50 13.03 -16.75 -18.78
CA SER A 50 12.34 -17.69 -17.86
C SER A 50 13.24 -18.03 -16.68
N PHE A 51 12.69 -17.93 -15.46
CA PHE A 51 13.46 -18.09 -14.23
C PHE A 51 12.75 -19.08 -13.31
N THR A 52 13.37 -20.22 -13.07
CA THR A 52 12.79 -21.24 -12.17
C THR A 52 13.18 -21.04 -10.72
N ASN A 53 14.03 -20.05 -10.42
CA ASN A 53 14.51 -19.76 -9.07
C ASN A 53 14.35 -18.28 -8.69
N LYS A 54 14.87 -17.87 -7.55
CA LYS A 54 14.72 -16.55 -6.96
C LYS A 54 15.65 -15.53 -7.60
N ILE A 55 15.22 -14.25 -7.55
CA ILE A 55 15.97 -13.10 -8.04
C ILE A 55 16.14 -12.11 -6.89
N TYR A 56 17.36 -11.64 -6.71
CA TYR A 56 17.72 -10.72 -5.65
C TYR A 56 18.47 -9.50 -6.20
N GLY A 57 18.06 -8.31 -5.84
CA GLY A 57 18.87 -7.11 -6.03
C GLY A 57 20.18 -7.24 -5.25
N ALA A 58 20.06 -7.66 -3.98
CA ALA A 58 21.18 -8.13 -3.17
C ALA A 58 20.75 -9.23 -2.21
N TYR A 59 21.66 -10.15 -1.94
CA TYR A 59 21.54 -11.19 -0.92
C TYR A 59 22.72 -11.11 0.03
N SER A 60 22.46 -11.14 1.33
CA SER A 60 23.46 -11.32 2.37
C SER A 60 23.06 -12.43 3.32
N GLN A 61 24.03 -13.27 3.70
CA GLN A 61 23.78 -14.27 4.75
C GLN A 61 23.66 -13.60 6.13
N TRP A 62 24.47 -12.57 6.42
CA TRP A 62 24.60 -11.95 7.74
C TRP A 62 24.53 -10.43 7.73
N GLY A 63 25.07 -9.76 6.71
CA GLY A 63 25.22 -8.31 6.66
C GLY A 63 24.00 -7.59 6.09
N LYS A 64 24.02 -6.27 6.12
CA LYS A 64 22.95 -5.40 5.67
C LYS A 64 22.79 -5.37 4.15
N VAL A 65 21.56 -5.26 3.68
CA VAL A 65 21.25 -4.98 2.26
C VAL A 65 20.42 -3.69 2.16
N LYS A 66 20.92 -2.73 1.38
CA LYS A 66 20.34 -1.40 1.35
C LYS A 66 20.31 -0.82 -0.07
N GLU A 67 19.22 -0.13 -0.41
CA GLU A 67 19.10 0.63 -1.67
C GLU A 67 19.32 -0.21 -2.94
N ASN A 68 19.02 -1.51 -2.89
CA ASN A 68 19.15 -2.38 -4.05
C ASN A 68 17.83 -2.42 -4.84
N VAL A 69 17.96 -2.62 -6.14
CA VAL A 69 16.83 -2.52 -7.07
C VAL A 69 16.70 -3.78 -7.93
N VAL A 70 15.46 -4.27 -8.08
CA VAL A 70 15.11 -5.22 -9.15
C VAL A 70 14.04 -4.57 -10.02
N ALA A 71 14.31 -4.43 -11.31
CA ALA A 71 13.37 -3.96 -12.31
C ALA A 71 12.98 -5.13 -13.24
N VAL A 72 11.71 -5.45 -13.31
CA VAL A 72 11.15 -6.53 -14.12
C VAL A 72 10.23 -5.94 -15.18
N GLY A 73 10.52 -6.28 -16.44
CA GLY A 73 9.69 -5.99 -17.61
C GLY A 73 9.77 -7.12 -18.62
N GLY A 74 9.03 -6.99 -19.73
CA GLY A 74 9.02 -7.98 -20.81
C GLY A 74 7.98 -9.09 -20.60
N SER A 75 7.12 -9.25 -21.60
CA SER A 75 5.87 -10.00 -21.57
C SER A 75 6.00 -11.53 -21.37
N THR A 76 7.19 -12.08 -21.54
CA THR A 76 7.41 -13.55 -21.49
C THR A 76 8.10 -14.01 -20.22
N THR A 77 8.28 -13.16 -19.25
CA THR A 77 9.01 -13.53 -18.04
C THR A 77 8.12 -14.29 -17.06
N GLU A 78 8.59 -15.46 -16.66
CA GLU A 78 8.02 -16.22 -15.54
C GLU A 78 9.05 -16.34 -14.43
N MET A 79 8.67 -15.95 -13.22
CA MET A 79 9.54 -15.91 -12.05
C MET A 79 8.84 -16.45 -10.81
N LYS A 80 9.59 -17.05 -9.89
CA LYS A 80 9.03 -17.47 -8.60
C LYS A 80 9.00 -16.33 -7.59
N ASN A 81 10.17 -15.91 -7.13
CA ASN A 81 10.25 -14.89 -6.09
C ASN A 81 11.26 -13.82 -6.50
N VAL A 82 10.86 -12.57 -6.33
CA VAL A 82 11.69 -11.39 -6.60
C VAL A 82 11.83 -10.60 -5.31
N TYR A 83 13.08 -10.34 -4.92
CA TYR A 83 13.45 -9.56 -3.74
C TYR A 83 14.32 -8.38 -4.14
N GLY A 84 13.98 -7.18 -3.71
CA GLY A 84 14.87 -6.04 -3.83
C GLY A 84 16.14 -6.24 -3.00
N GLY A 85 15.98 -6.57 -1.72
CA GLY A 85 17.04 -6.98 -0.80
C GLY A 85 16.64 -8.19 0.04
N TYR A 86 17.59 -9.05 0.37
CA TYR A 86 17.36 -10.24 1.19
C TYR A 86 18.49 -10.47 2.19
N VAL A 87 18.16 -10.52 3.46
CA VAL A 87 19.05 -10.90 4.56
C VAL A 87 18.56 -12.20 5.18
N ASN A 88 19.47 -13.18 5.32
CA ASN A 88 19.12 -14.49 5.87
C ASN A 88 19.28 -14.58 7.39
N ASP A 89 19.67 -13.52 8.06
CA ASP A 89 19.89 -13.46 9.51
C ASP A 89 19.38 -12.14 10.12
N ALA A 90 19.94 -11.71 11.24
CA ALA A 90 19.46 -10.64 12.10
C ALA A 90 19.72 -9.21 11.62
N ASN A 91 20.27 -9.01 10.44
CA ASN A 91 20.53 -7.68 9.91
C ASN A 91 19.40 -7.10 9.06
N THR A 92 19.46 -5.82 8.77
CA THR A 92 18.38 -5.05 8.18
C THR A 92 18.36 -5.12 6.65
N ALA A 93 17.16 -5.30 6.08
CA ALA A 93 16.84 -5.02 4.68
C ALA A 93 16.16 -3.66 4.59
N GLU A 94 16.87 -2.64 4.09
CA GLU A 94 16.45 -1.23 4.15
C GLU A 94 16.42 -0.59 2.77
N LYS A 95 15.37 0.17 2.46
CA LYS A 95 15.26 0.99 1.24
C LYS A 95 15.55 0.22 -0.06
N ASN A 96 15.14 -1.03 -0.14
CA ASN A 96 15.26 -1.82 -1.36
C ASN A 96 13.98 -1.70 -2.19
N TRP A 97 14.10 -1.79 -3.52
CA TRP A 97 12.99 -1.58 -4.43
C TRP A 97 12.81 -2.71 -5.42
N VAL A 98 11.54 -3.05 -5.67
CA VAL A 98 11.16 -3.89 -6.82
C VAL A 98 10.18 -3.11 -7.67
N THR A 99 10.44 -3.03 -8.96
CA THR A 99 9.51 -2.47 -9.96
C THR A 99 9.09 -3.56 -10.93
N VAL A 100 7.78 -3.72 -11.15
CA VAL A 100 7.22 -4.67 -12.12
C VAL A 100 6.36 -3.90 -13.11
N THR A 101 6.74 -3.96 -14.39
CA THR A 101 5.98 -3.36 -15.50
C THR A 101 5.30 -4.41 -16.37
N ASP A 102 5.76 -5.68 -16.30
CA ASP A 102 5.19 -6.82 -17.03
C ASP A 102 5.74 -8.15 -16.47
N GLY A 103 5.23 -9.30 -16.96
CA GLY A 103 5.66 -10.65 -16.58
C GLY A 103 4.72 -11.35 -15.60
N LYS A 104 4.99 -12.64 -15.34
CA LYS A 104 4.27 -13.45 -14.36
C LYS A 104 5.19 -13.77 -13.19
N ILE A 105 4.82 -13.37 -12.00
CA ILE A 105 5.64 -13.49 -10.80
C ILE A 105 4.82 -14.13 -9.68
N ASP A 106 5.39 -15.09 -8.96
CA ASP A 106 4.72 -15.66 -7.80
C ASP A 106 4.72 -14.66 -6.63
N ASN A 107 5.89 -14.25 -6.14
CA ASN A 107 6.01 -13.32 -5.02
C ASN A 107 6.91 -12.13 -5.34
N VAL A 108 6.49 -10.95 -4.92
CA VAL A 108 7.27 -9.71 -5.00
C VAL A 108 7.45 -9.14 -3.60
N VAL A 109 8.71 -8.94 -3.19
CA VAL A 109 9.05 -8.43 -1.87
C VAL A 109 10.11 -7.32 -2.03
N GLY A 110 9.83 -6.12 -1.52
CA GLY A 110 10.79 -5.01 -1.55
C GLY A 110 12.05 -5.35 -0.77
N GLY A 111 11.91 -5.67 0.52
CA GLY A 111 12.99 -6.12 1.38
C GLY A 111 12.58 -7.26 2.29
N TYR A 112 13.46 -8.22 2.47
CA TYR A 112 13.27 -9.35 3.37
C TYR A 112 14.43 -9.47 4.37
N SER A 113 14.10 -9.62 5.63
CA SER A 113 15.05 -10.07 6.66
C SER A 113 14.47 -11.27 7.41
N TRP A 114 15.31 -12.22 7.82
CA TRP A 114 14.80 -13.33 8.62
C TRP A 114 14.50 -12.88 10.06
N SER A 115 15.48 -12.34 10.77
CA SER A 115 15.31 -11.95 12.18
C SER A 115 15.53 -10.45 12.42
N GLY A 116 16.11 -9.72 11.47
CA GLY A 116 16.26 -8.26 11.55
C GLY A 116 15.10 -7.53 10.90
N ASP A 117 15.19 -6.22 10.86
CA ASP A 117 14.13 -5.36 10.36
C ASP A 117 14.06 -5.33 8.83
N ALA A 118 12.85 -5.18 8.30
CA ALA A 118 12.57 -4.90 6.89
C ALA A 118 11.89 -3.53 6.81
N ILE A 119 12.67 -2.46 6.62
CA ILE A 119 12.21 -1.08 6.77
C ILE A 119 12.38 -0.23 5.50
N GLU A 120 11.40 0.65 5.26
CA GLU A 120 11.41 1.62 4.16
C GLU A 120 11.62 0.99 2.77
N ASN A 121 11.28 -0.29 2.59
CA ASN A 121 11.37 -0.95 1.30
C ASN A 121 10.14 -0.65 0.45
N SER A 122 10.27 -0.76 -0.87
CA SER A 122 9.20 -0.41 -1.79
C SER A 122 8.97 -1.44 -2.89
N VAL A 123 7.70 -1.63 -3.25
CA VAL A 123 7.26 -2.39 -4.43
C VAL A 123 6.37 -1.48 -5.27
N THR A 124 6.67 -1.39 -6.58
CA THR A 124 5.83 -0.68 -7.56
C THR A 124 5.42 -1.64 -8.65
N ILE A 125 4.11 -1.75 -8.91
CA ILE A 125 3.54 -2.62 -9.95
C ILE A 125 2.67 -1.76 -10.86
N SER A 126 3.02 -1.69 -12.14
CA SER A 126 2.25 -1.01 -13.17
C SER A 126 1.72 -1.97 -14.26
N GLY A 127 2.09 -3.24 -14.20
CA GLY A 127 1.65 -4.27 -15.14
C GLY A 127 2.06 -5.68 -14.68
N GLY A 128 1.79 -6.66 -15.53
CA GLY A 128 2.08 -8.07 -15.24
C GLY A 128 1.06 -8.74 -14.32
N THR A 129 1.35 -9.98 -13.92
CA THR A 129 0.49 -10.81 -13.06
C THR A 129 1.26 -11.30 -11.85
N ILE A 130 0.74 -11.07 -10.65
CA ILE A 130 1.33 -11.54 -9.38
C ILE A 130 0.43 -12.59 -8.75
N ASN A 131 0.95 -13.80 -8.53
CA ASN A 131 0.12 -14.96 -8.19
C ASN A 131 0.06 -15.32 -6.70
N LYS A 132 1.11 -15.04 -5.88
CA LYS A 132 1.18 -15.52 -4.49
C LYS A 132 1.34 -14.44 -3.43
N GLY A 133 1.86 -13.27 -3.74
CA GLY A 133 1.94 -12.18 -2.77
C GLY A 133 2.73 -10.97 -3.18
N VAL A 134 2.33 -9.83 -2.63
CA VAL A 134 3.02 -8.53 -2.72
C VAL A 134 3.31 -8.06 -1.31
N LYS A 135 4.56 -7.71 -1.01
CA LYS A 135 4.94 -7.17 0.29
C LYS A 135 5.97 -6.04 0.11
N GLY A 136 5.72 -4.90 0.71
CA GLY A 136 6.71 -3.83 0.77
C GLY A 136 7.94 -4.29 1.55
N GLY A 137 7.76 -4.73 2.79
CA GLY A 137 8.77 -5.38 3.63
C GLY A 137 8.27 -6.66 4.27
N GLN A 138 9.16 -7.61 4.50
CA GLN A 138 8.84 -8.87 5.18
C GLN A 138 9.95 -9.29 6.14
N THR A 139 9.56 -9.70 7.34
CA THR A 139 10.48 -10.30 8.32
C THR A 139 9.76 -11.40 9.11
N ALA A 140 10.52 -12.30 9.74
CA ALA A 140 9.94 -13.24 10.71
C ALA A 140 9.93 -12.64 12.12
N ASP A 141 11.09 -12.22 12.63
CA ASP A 141 11.24 -11.83 14.04
C ASP A 141 11.50 -10.33 14.25
N GLY A 142 11.88 -9.58 13.22
CA GLY A 142 12.06 -8.13 13.28
C GLY A 142 10.80 -7.34 12.93
N SER A 143 10.90 -6.02 12.91
CA SER A 143 9.82 -5.13 12.52
C SER A 143 9.75 -4.90 11.00
N ALA A 144 8.52 -4.74 10.49
CA ALA A 144 8.26 -4.46 9.08
C ALA A 144 7.60 -3.07 8.92
N ASN A 145 8.39 -2.02 9.13
CA ASN A 145 7.89 -0.65 9.29
C ASN A 145 8.23 0.27 8.11
N GLY A 146 7.36 1.25 7.85
CA GLY A 146 7.60 2.30 6.87
C GLY A 146 7.72 1.82 5.42
N ASN A 147 7.28 0.61 5.10
CA ASN A 147 7.38 0.05 3.76
C ASN A 147 6.25 0.56 2.86
N LYS A 148 6.49 0.52 1.55
CA LYS A 148 5.57 1.07 0.56
C LYS A 148 5.21 0.09 -0.55
N VAL A 149 3.91 0.04 -0.91
CA VAL A 149 3.42 -0.69 -2.07
C VAL A 149 2.61 0.25 -2.95
N ILE A 150 2.94 0.32 -4.24
CA ILE A 150 2.24 1.14 -5.23
C ILE A 150 1.76 0.21 -6.35
N ILE A 151 0.46 0.20 -6.61
CA ILE A 151 -0.15 -0.58 -7.70
C ILE A 151 -0.93 0.37 -8.59
N SER A 152 -0.49 0.55 -9.81
CA SER A 152 -1.16 1.37 -10.83
C SER A 152 -1.69 0.56 -12.01
N GLY A 153 -1.47 -0.76 -12.04
CA GLY A 153 -1.92 -1.66 -13.09
C GLY A 153 -1.58 -3.11 -12.79
N GLY A 154 -1.80 -3.98 -13.77
CA GLY A 154 -1.56 -5.41 -13.65
C GLY A 154 -2.70 -6.19 -12.97
N GLU A 155 -2.48 -7.48 -12.77
CA GLU A 155 -3.41 -8.39 -12.11
C GLU A 155 -2.76 -9.00 -10.86
N ILE A 156 -3.37 -8.78 -9.70
CA ILE A 156 -2.86 -9.26 -8.41
C ILE A 156 -3.79 -10.33 -7.87
N ASN A 157 -3.36 -11.58 -7.90
CA ASN A 157 -4.15 -12.76 -7.54
C ASN A 157 -3.93 -13.22 -6.09
N SER A 158 -3.29 -12.43 -5.26
CA SER A 158 -2.96 -12.83 -3.89
C SER A 158 -2.88 -11.64 -2.94
N LYS A 159 -2.54 -11.93 -1.69
CA LYS A 159 -2.52 -10.97 -0.59
C LYS A 159 -1.51 -9.84 -0.81
N ILE A 160 -1.87 -8.64 -0.38
CA ILE A 160 -1.07 -7.43 -0.46
C ILE A 160 -0.82 -6.92 0.96
N TYR A 161 0.44 -6.74 1.32
CA TYR A 161 0.86 -6.19 2.61
C TYR A 161 1.84 -5.04 2.42
N GLY A 162 1.63 -3.92 3.09
CA GLY A 162 2.65 -2.88 3.20
C GLY A 162 3.86 -3.42 3.95
N GLY A 163 3.67 -3.86 5.20
CA GLY A 163 4.63 -4.60 6.01
C GLY A 163 4.06 -5.93 6.48
N TYR A 164 4.90 -6.96 6.57
CA TYR A 164 4.52 -8.28 7.08
C TYR A 164 5.58 -8.81 8.05
N CYS A 165 5.18 -9.10 9.28
CA CYS A 165 6.03 -9.75 10.28
C CYS A 165 5.24 -10.77 11.10
N THR A 166 5.97 -11.63 11.82
CA THR A 166 5.36 -12.66 12.67
C THR A 166 5.28 -12.22 14.12
N SER A 167 6.29 -11.52 14.62
CA SER A 167 6.44 -11.29 16.06
C SER A 167 6.39 -9.82 16.45
N GLU A 168 7.00 -8.95 15.67
CA GLU A 168 7.23 -7.55 15.99
C GLU A 168 6.25 -6.60 15.23
N PRO A 169 6.30 -5.28 15.41
CA PRO A 169 5.40 -4.35 14.75
C PRO A 169 5.46 -4.36 13.21
N ALA A 170 4.31 -4.07 12.58
CA ALA A 170 4.15 -3.76 11.17
C ALA A 170 3.46 -2.38 11.02
N ASP A 171 4.17 -1.34 11.39
CA ASP A 171 3.64 0.01 11.58
C ASP A 171 4.09 1.00 10.51
N GLY A 172 3.28 2.04 10.27
CA GLY A 172 3.64 3.16 9.40
C GLY A 172 3.82 2.80 7.93
N ASN A 173 3.26 1.69 7.46
CA ASN A 173 3.38 1.26 6.07
C ASN A 173 2.35 1.96 5.18
N GLU A 174 2.68 2.10 3.90
CA GLU A 174 1.83 2.75 2.91
C GLU A 174 1.46 1.81 1.78
N ILE A 175 0.18 1.78 1.38
CA ILE A 175 -0.30 1.13 0.16
C ILE A 175 -1.05 2.15 -0.68
N THR A 176 -0.68 2.31 -1.95
CA THR A 176 -1.42 3.12 -2.91
C THR A 176 -1.89 2.22 -4.06
N ILE A 177 -3.20 2.21 -4.33
CA ILE A 177 -3.79 1.46 -5.44
C ILE A 177 -4.53 2.45 -6.33
N SER A 178 -4.05 2.65 -7.56
CA SER A 178 -4.60 3.60 -8.52
C SER A 178 -5.12 2.95 -9.81
N GLY A 179 -5.02 1.63 -9.93
CA GLY A 179 -5.49 0.88 -11.09
C GLY A 179 -5.24 -0.61 -10.91
N GLY A 180 -5.49 -1.37 -11.98
CA GLY A 180 -5.31 -2.81 -12.02
C GLY A 180 -6.51 -3.64 -11.54
N LYS A 181 -6.40 -4.95 -11.75
CA LYS A 181 -7.37 -5.95 -11.30
C LYS A 181 -6.86 -6.61 -10.02
N ILE A 182 -7.54 -6.37 -8.93
CA ILE A 182 -7.12 -6.78 -7.59
C ILE A 182 -8.00 -7.95 -7.14
N ASN A 183 -7.57 -9.17 -7.46
CA ASN A 183 -8.23 -10.42 -7.06
C ASN A 183 -7.80 -10.88 -5.64
N SER A 184 -7.25 -9.98 -4.86
CA SER A 184 -6.77 -10.24 -3.50
C SER A 184 -7.94 -10.39 -2.52
N GLU A 185 -7.92 -11.42 -1.70
CA GLU A 185 -8.86 -11.55 -0.58
C GLU A 185 -8.50 -10.63 0.59
N VAL A 186 -7.20 -10.32 0.76
CA VAL A 186 -6.68 -9.54 1.89
C VAL A 186 -5.68 -8.50 1.42
N ILE A 187 -5.98 -7.25 1.74
CA ILE A 187 -5.06 -6.11 1.64
C ILE A 187 -4.89 -5.57 3.06
N ALA A 188 -3.67 -5.46 3.55
CA ALA A 188 -3.44 -4.86 4.86
C ALA A 188 -2.26 -3.89 4.83
N GLY A 189 -2.45 -2.70 5.42
CA GLY A 189 -1.38 -1.73 5.57
C GLY A 189 -0.18 -2.34 6.28
N GLY A 190 -0.40 -2.90 7.46
CA GLY A 190 0.55 -3.75 8.19
C GLY A 190 -0.08 -5.07 8.61
N ARG A 191 0.67 -6.16 8.59
CA ARG A 191 0.27 -7.42 9.19
C ARG A 191 1.33 -7.93 10.15
N SER A 192 0.94 -8.09 11.40
CA SER A 192 1.78 -8.68 12.44
C SER A 192 1.13 -9.93 13.04
N GLY A 193 1.93 -10.90 13.44
CA GLY A 193 1.43 -12.02 14.24
C GLY A 193 1.17 -11.62 15.69
N ASN A 194 2.15 -10.99 16.33
CA ASN A 194 2.13 -10.67 17.77
C ASN A 194 2.42 -9.19 18.11
N GLY A 195 2.91 -8.38 17.17
CA GLY A 195 3.18 -6.95 17.36
C GLY A 195 1.98 -6.07 17.02
N THR A 196 2.17 -4.77 17.05
CA THR A 196 1.20 -3.78 16.59
C THR A 196 1.10 -3.75 15.06
N ALA A 197 0.00 -3.19 14.54
CA ALA A 197 -0.18 -2.89 13.13
C ALA A 197 -0.93 -1.55 13.01
N ILE A 198 -0.25 -0.46 13.32
CA ILE A 198 -0.81 0.88 13.50
C ILE A 198 -0.16 1.92 12.59
N ASN A 199 -0.79 3.10 12.49
CA ASN A 199 -0.29 4.22 11.68
C ASN A 199 -0.09 3.88 10.19
N ASN A 200 -0.74 2.84 9.68
CA ASN A 200 -0.64 2.45 8.28
C ASN A 200 -1.62 3.28 7.43
N VAL A 201 -1.23 3.57 6.22
CA VAL A 201 -2.05 4.37 5.29
C VAL A 201 -2.34 3.56 4.02
N ILE A 202 -3.62 3.47 3.67
CA ILE A 202 -4.05 2.89 2.39
C ILE A 202 -4.76 3.98 1.60
N THR A 203 -4.31 4.22 0.37
CA THR A 203 -4.90 5.19 -0.54
C THR A 203 -5.42 4.49 -1.78
N ILE A 204 -6.71 4.70 -2.08
CA ILE A 204 -7.35 4.21 -3.30
C ILE A 204 -7.70 5.44 -4.15
N THR A 205 -7.21 5.47 -5.38
CA THR A 205 -7.44 6.55 -6.31
C THR A 205 -7.70 5.99 -7.71
N ALA A 206 -7.85 6.84 -8.71
CA ALA A 206 -7.92 6.44 -10.12
C ALA A 206 -6.76 7.07 -10.89
N ALA A 207 -6.03 6.26 -11.66
CA ALA A 207 -5.01 6.76 -12.58
C ALA A 207 -5.66 7.01 -13.94
N SER A 208 -5.50 8.22 -14.48
CA SER A 208 -6.00 8.56 -15.83
C SER A 208 -7.47 8.20 -16.10
N GLY A 209 -8.32 8.27 -15.06
CA GLY A 209 -9.75 7.96 -15.14
C GLY A 209 -10.11 6.47 -14.99
N GLU A 210 -9.15 5.57 -14.98
CA GLU A 210 -9.38 4.16 -14.69
C GLU A 210 -9.20 3.86 -13.21
N LYS A 211 -10.25 3.40 -12.54
CA LYS A 211 -10.20 2.99 -11.14
C LYS A 211 -9.77 1.53 -11.00
N PRO A 212 -9.18 1.14 -9.85
CA PRO A 212 -8.92 -0.27 -9.57
C PRO A 212 -10.23 -1.07 -9.48
N VAL A 213 -10.16 -2.34 -9.90
CA VAL A 213 -11.26 -3.29 -9.80
C VAL A 213 -10.91 -4.32 -8.73
N PHE A 214 -11.67 -4.35 -7.64
CA PHE A 214 -11.47 -5.30 -6.54
C PHE A 214 -12.36 -6.54 -6.71
N SER A 215 -11.88 -7.69 -6.23
CA SER A 215 -12.72 -8.88 -6.08
C SER A 215 -13.82 -8.62 -5.03
N ALA A 216 -14.98 -9.25 -5.24
CA ALA A 216 -16.06 -9.24 -4.27
C ALA A 216 -15.69 -9.87 -2.90
N ASP A 217 -14.59 -10.63 -2.84
CA ASP A 217 -14.05 -11.20 -1.60
C ASP A 217 -13.00 -10.34 -0.91
N THR A 218 -12.60 -9.21 -1.51
CA THR A 218 -11.55 -8.34 -0.96
C THR A 218 -11.97 -7.70 0.35
N ILE A 219 -11.16 -7.88 1.39
CA ILE A 219 -11.23 -7.12 2.64
C ILE A 219 -9.97 -6.27 2.76
N ILE A 220 -10.15 -4.99 3.05
CA ILE A 220 -9.06 -4.06 3.30
C ILE A 220 -8.96 -3.78 4.80
N TYR A 221 -7.78 -4.04 5.37
CA TYR A 221 -7.45 -3.81 6.77
C TYR A 221 -6.45 -2.67 6.89
N GLY A 222 -6.69 -1.71 7.78
CA GLY A 222 -5.67 -0.75 8.18
C GLY A 222 -4.48 -1.47 8.80
N GLY A 223 -4.74 -2.25 9.84
CA GLY A 223 -3.83 -3.22 10.43
C GLY A 223 -4.49 -4.59 10.55
N ASP A 224 -3.73 -5.66 10.31
CA ASP A 224 -4.16 -7.04 10.51
C ASP A 224 -3.23 -7.72 11.51
N ASN A 225 -3.81 -8.31 12.54
CA ASN A 225 -3.07 -8.90 13.66
C ASN A 225 -3.79 -10.17 14.10
N THR A 226 -3.02 -11.25 14.28
CA THR A 226 -3.58 -12.52 14.73
C THR A 226 -3.83 -12.57 16.24
N THR A 227 -3.20 -11.67 16.99
CA THR A 227 -3.35 -11.56 18.46
C THR A 227 -4.33 -10.45 18.80
N SER A 228 -5.47 -10.80 19.40
CA SER A 228 -6.55 -9.85 19.69
C SER A 228 -6.21 -8.73 20.69
N SER A 229 -5.15 -8.91 21.48
CA SER A 229 -4.73 -7.97 22.53
C SER A 229 -3.81 -6.85 22.03
N LYS A 230 -3.33 -6.90 20.79
CA LYS A 230 -2.43 -5.90 20.23
C LYS A 230 -3.18 -4.91 19.35
N ASP A 231 -2.74 -3.66 19.40
CA ASP A 231 -3.36 -2.60 18.63
C ASP A 231 -3.14 -2.79 17.13
N LYS A 232 -4.21 -2.70 16.38
CA LYS A 232 -4.23 -2.85 14.92
C LYS A 232 -5.09 -1.78 14.25
N ARG A 233 -5.38 -0.69 14.96
CA ARG A 233 -6.31 0.34 14.51
C ARG A 233 -5.78 1.75 14.64
N THR A 234 -5.11 2.09 15.75
CA THR A 234 -4.66 3.45 16.04
C THR A 234 -3.86 4.04 14.88
N GLY A 235 -4.24 5.22 14.42
CA GLY A 235 -3.62 5.95 13.32
C GLY A 235 -3.80 5.33 11.94
N ASN A 236 -4.41 4.15 11.81
CA ASN A 236 -4.64 3.55 10.49
C ASN A 236 -5.66 4.37 9.70
N THR A 237 -5.30 4.71 8.48
CA THR A 237 -6.05 5.64 7.64
C THR A 237 -6.37 5.01 6.28
N LEU A 238 -7.64 5.12 5.86
CA LEU A 238 -8.08 4.82 4.50
C LEU A 238 -8.44 6.12 3.79
N ASN A 239 -7.73 6.43 2.71
CA ASN A 239 -8.01 7.55 1.84
C ASN A 239 -8.68 7.05 0.54
N ILE A 240 -9.85 7.57 0.20
CA ILE A 240 -10.57 7.21 -1.02
C ILE A 240 -10.72 8.46 -1.90
N HIS A 241 -10.11 8.44 -3.08
CA HIS A 241 -10.09 9.51 -4.07
C HIS A 241 -10.80 9.12 -5.37
N THR A 242 -11.69 8.14 -5.35
CA THR A 242 -12.50 7.73 -6.52
C THR A 242 -13.84 7.20 -6.06
N LYS A 243 -14.82 7.11 -6.96
CA LYS A 243 -16.19 6.68 -6.65
C LYS A 243 -16.57 5.36 -7.31
N GLY A 244 -17.63 4.75 -6.82
CA GLY A 244 -18.19 3.50 -7.36
C GLY A 244 -17.28 2.31 -7.15
N LEU A 245 -16.55 2.26 -6.04
CA LEU A 245 -15.79 1.09 -5.61
C LEU A 245 -16.74 0.04 -5.02
N GLU A 246 -16.39 -1.23 -5.23
CA GLU A 246 -17.10 -2.35 -4.62
C GLU A 246 -16.09 -3.36 -4.08
N MET A 247 -16.32 -3.87 -2.88
CA MET A 247 -15.52 -4.92 -2.24
C MET A 247 -16.28 -5.54 -1.07
N LYS A 248 -15.74 -6.60 -0.46
CA LYS A 248 -16.39 -7.28 0.64
C LYS A 248 -16.50 -6.43 1.90
N ASN A 249 -15.36 -5.89 2.39
CA ASN A 249 -15.33 -5.15 3.65
C ASN A 249 -14.10 -4.28 3.83
N ILE A 250 -14.19 -3.39 4.82
CA ILE A 250 -13.05 -2.66 5.39
C ILE A 250 -13.02 -2.89 6.90
N ALA A 251 -11.84 -2.85 7.53
CA ALA A 251 -11.71 -3.03 8.97
C ALA A 251 -10.44 -2.39 9.55
N ASN A 252 -10.46 -2.10 10.85
CA ASN A 252 -9.32 -1.64 11.65
C ASN A 252 -8.74 -0.30 11.18
N PHE A 253 -9.62 0.64 10.81
CA PHE A 253 -9.27 2.02 10.52
C PHE A 253 -9.72 2.94 11.64
N GLU A 254 -8.86 3.85 12.07
CA GLU A 254 -9.23 4.98 12.90
C GLU A 254 -9.79 6.12 12.06
N ASN A 255 -9.23 6.33 10.85
CA ASN A 255 -9.63 7.42 9.97
C ASN A 255 -10.10 6.89 8.61
N LEU A 256 -11.30 7.29 8.20
CA LEU A 256 -11.90 7.04 6.90
C LEU A 256 -12.07 8.39 6.19
N ASN A 257 -11.22 8.67 5.21
CA ASN A 257 -11.16 9.95 4.50
C ASN A 257 -11.71 9.78 3.08
N PHE A 258 -12.77 10.51 2.77
CA PHE A 258 -13.42 10.50 1.47
C PHE A 258 -13.16 11.82 0.76
N TYR A 259 -12.41 11.77 -0.32
CA TYR A 259 -12.11 12.92 -1.18
C TYR A 259 -13.00 12.86 -2.42
N LEU A 260 -14.12 13.60 -2.39
CA LEU A 260 -15.10 13.61 -3.47
C LEU A 260 -14.50 14.26 -4.71
N GLN A 261 -14.65 13.60 -5.85
CA GLN A 261 -14.16 14.12 -7.13
C GLN A 261 -15.05 15.24 -7.65
N GLU A 262 -14.53 16.13 -8.48
CA GLU A 262 -15.27 17.26 -9.05
C GLU A 262 -16.53 16.85 -9.81
N ASP A 263 -16.54 15.65 -10.40
CA ASP A 263 -17.66 15.04 -11.13
C ASP A 263 -18.64 14.27 -10.23
N THR A 264 -18.50 14.35 -8.91
CA THR A 264 -19.43 13.71 -7.97
C THR A 264 -20.77 14.44 -8.01
N ILE A 265 -21.87 13.70 -8.15
CA ILE A 265 -23.24 14.23 -8.20
C ILE A 265 -24.09 13.73 -7.04
N ASN A 266 -25.22 14.40 -6.82
CA ASN A 266 -26.21 14.00 -5.83
C ASN A 266 -26.66 12.54 -6.03
N GLY A 267 -26.59 11.75 -4.97
CA GLY A 267 -26.94 10.32 -4.96
C GLY A 267 -25.82 9.36 -5.32
N ASP A 268 -24.65 9.84 -5.72
CA ASP A 268 -23.49 8.98 -5.98
C ASP A 268 -23.12 8.13 -4.75
N THR A 269 -22.56 6.95 -5.00
CA THR A 269 -21.98 6.08 -3.98
C THR A 269 -20.46 5.94 -4.20
N ILE A 270 -19.69 6.21 -3.16
CA ILE A 270 -18.23 6.15 -3.20
C ILE A 270 -17.76 4.71 -3.03
N LEU A 271 -18.21 4.03 -1.96
CA LEU A 271 -17.80 2.67 -1.64
C LEU A 271 -19.02 1.81 -1.26
N THR A 272 -19.22 0.72 -1.99
CA THR A 272 -20.19 -0.32 -1.69
C THR A 272 -19.50 -1.52 -1.05
N LEU A 273 -19.98 -1.95 0.11
CA LEU A 273 -19.54 -3.15 0.81
C LEU A 273 -20.60 -4.23 0.78
N THR A 274 -20.16 -5.49 0.62
CA THR A 274 -21.07 -6.63 0.40
C THR A 274 -21.00 -7.68 1.53
N ASN A 275 -20.30 -7.37 2.63
CA ASN A 275 -20.16 -8.31 3.75
C ASN A 275 -21.54 -8.69 4.34
N ALA A 276 -21.88 -9.97 4.27
CA ALA A 276 -23.17 -10.49 4.74
C ALA A 276 -23.43 -10.31 6.26
N LYS A 277 -22.38 -10.06 7.04
CA LYS A 277 -22.47 -9.76 8.48
C LYS A 277 -22.57 -8.27 8.80
N GLY A 278 -22.69 -7.44 7.76
CA GLY A 278 -22.60 -5.99 7.90
C GLY A 278 -21.15 -5.50 8.04
N THR A 279 -20.98 -4.23 8.21
CA THR A 279 -19.69 -3.54 8.39
C THR A 279 -19.70 -2.79 9.71
N ASP A 280 -18.67 -2.99 10.51
CA ASP A 280 -18.48 -2.28 11.78
C ASP A 280 -17.35 -1.25 11.62
N ILE A 281 -17.73 0.04 11.72
CA ILE A 281 -16.82 1.19 11.74
C ILE A 281 -16.89 1.94 13.07
N SER A 282 -17.38 1.28 14.14
CA SER A 282 -17.47 1.90 15.47
C SER A 282 -16.12 2.46 15.90
N GLY A 283 -16.12 3.70 16.40
CA GLY A 283 -14.91 4.46 16.78
C GLY A 283 -14.07 4.93 15.60
N SER A 284 -14.50 4.84 14.34
CA SER A 284 -13.80 5.48 13.22
C SER A 284 -14.24 6.93 13.06
N ASN A 285 -13.28 7.79 12.76
CA ASN A 285 -13.54 9.16 12.31
C ASN A 285 -13.83 9.14 10.81
N VAL A 286 -15.00 9.63 10.42
CA VAL A 286 -15.36 9.77 8.99
C VAL A 286 -15.13 11.22 8.58
N ASN A 287 -14.20 11.44 7.65
CA ASN A 287 -13.86 12.76 7.14
C ASN A 287 -14.24 12.85 5.66
N VAL A 288 -14.78 14.00 5.25
CA VAL A 288 -15.18 14.24 3.87
C VAL A 288 -14.73 15.61 3.39
N GLY A 289 -14.32 15.68 2.13
CA GLY A 289 -13.92 16.91 1.47
C GLY A 289 -13.89 16.74 -0.04
N MET A 290 -13.68 17.85 -0.77
CA MET A 290 -13.51 17.82 -2.22
C MET A 290 -12.05 17.58 -2.61
N ALA A 291 -11.82 16.79 -3.65
CA ALA A 291 -10.47 16.53 -4.19
C ALA A 291 -9.95 17.67 -5.08
N GLY A 292 -10.76 18.64 -5.43
CA GLY A 292 -10.43 19.74 -6.34
C GLY A 292 -10.98 21.06 -5.88
N SER A 293 -10.86 22.08 -6.74
CA SER A 293 -11.30 23.46 -6.48
C SER A 293 -12.74 23.73 -6.93
N SER A 294 -13.38 22.80 -7.60
CA SER A 294 -14.76 22.92 -8.12
C SER A 294 -15.59 21.71 -7.73
N SER A 295 -16.90 21.85 -7.72
CA SER A 295 -17.86 20.78 -7.48
C SER A 295 -19.14 21.00 -8.27
N THR A 296 -19.75 19.91 -8.72
CA THR A 296 -21.11 19.92 -9.28
C THR A 296 -22.20 19.87 -8.21
N LEU A 297 -21.83 19.54 -6.96
CA LEU A 297 -22.74 19.44 -5.82
C LEU A 297 -23.25 20.81 -5.40
N ARG A 298 -24.49 20.87 -4.94
CA ARG A 298 -25.19 22.05 -4.38
C ARG A 298 -25.51 21.81 -2.93
N ALA A 299 -25.72 22.89 -2.17
CA ALA A 299 -26.18 22.78 -0.79
C ALA A 299 -27.46 21.94 -0.69
N GLY A 300 -27.46 20.95 0.19
CA GLY A 300 -28.50 19.94 0.36
C GLY A 300 -28.28 18.65 -0.45
N ASP A 301 -27.36 18.61 -1.39
CA ASP A 301 -27.02 17.38 -2.11
C ASP A 301 -26.37 16.35 -1.18
N LYS A 302 -26.68 15.08 -1.43
CA LYS A 302 -26.25 13.94 -0.63
C LYS A 302 -25.39 12.98 -1.44
N VAL A 303 -24.35 12.46 -0.80
CA VAL A 303 -23.45 11.43 -1.35
C VAL A 303 -23.33 10.28 -0.37
N ASN A 304 -23.51 9.06 -0.83
CA ASN A 304 -23.30 7.86 -0.03
C ASN A 304 -21.80 7.57 0.04
N LEU A 305 -21.15 7.89 1.15
CA LEU A 305 -19.72 7.62 1.34
C LEU A 305 -19.43 6.13 1.43
N LEU A 306 -20.27 5.41 2.18
CA LEU A 306 -20.16 3.99 2.44
C LEU A 306 -21.55 3.38 2.52
N THR A 307 -21.78 2.26 1.82
CA THR A 307 -23.04 1.49 1.90
C THR A 307 -22.75 0.01 2.15
N ASN A 308 -23.61 -0.63 2.95
CA ASN A 308 -23.68 -2.09 3.04
C ASN A 308 -25.14 -2.50 3.26
N SER A 309 -25.74 -3.20 2.31
CA SER A 309 -27.15 -3.63 2.39
C SER A 309 -27.45 -4.51 3.60
N ASN A 310 -26.45 -5.12 4.22
CA ASN A 310 -26.57 -5.97 5.41
C ASN A 310 -26.35 -5.19 6.72
N GLY A 311 -26.22 -3.88 6.64
CA GLY A 311 -26.09 -2.98 7.78
C GLY A 311 -24.69 -2.42 8.02
N ILE A 312 -24.68 -1.25 8.63
CA ILE A 312 -23.46 -0.59 9.11
C ILE A 312 -23.65 -0.34 10.61
N THR A 313 -22.66 -0.75 11.40
CA THR A 313 -22.55 -0.35 12.81
C THR A 313 -21.55 0.78 12.90
N ALA A 314 -21.97 1.89 13.45
CA ALA A 314 -21.16 3.07 13.70
C ALA A 314 -21.59 3.67 15.04
N ASP A 315 -20.62 4.20 15.78
CA ASP A 315 -20.92 5.11 16.89
C ASP A 315 -21.39 6.46 16.34
N ASN A 316 -21.42 7.48 17.18
CA ASN A 316 -21.64 8.84 16.71
C ASN A 316 -20.62 9.15 15.62
N VAL A 317 -21.08 9.28 14.37
CA VAL A 317 -20.22 9.63 13.24
C VAL A 317 -19.68 11.03 13.51
N THR A 318 -18.43 11.09 13.97
CA THR A 318 -17.72 12.37 14.07
C THR A 318 -17.23 12.70 12.67
N TYR A 319 -17.67 13.84 12.17
CA TYR A 319 -17.18 14.33 10.88
C TYR A 319 -16.05 15.33 11.11
N GLY A 320 -14.97 15.11 10.39
CA GLY A 320 -13.86 16.04 10.29
C GLY A 320 -13.91 16.77 8.94
N ARG A 321 -13.33 17.95 8.90
CA ARG A 321 -13.10 18.68 7.66
C ARG A 321 -11.75 18.24 7.08
N LEU A 322 -11.73 17.76 5.85
CA LEU A 322 -10.47 17.58 5.11
C LEU A 322 -10.07 18.94 4.55
N GLN A 323 -8.80 19.31 4.74
CA GLN A 323 -8.27 20.57 4.21
C GLN A 323 -8.35 20.55 2.69
N GLN A 324 -9.07 21.49 2.13
CA GLN A 324 -9.29 21.64 0.70
C GLN A 324 -8.45 22.82 0.19
N GLY A 325 -8.37 22.99 -1.13
CA GLY A 325 -7.51 23.97 -1.78
C GLY A 325 -7.66 25.41 -1.25
N VAL A 326 -6.81 26.28 -1.73
CA VAL A 326 -6.50 27.60 -1.13
C VAL A 326 -7.66 28.62 -1.14
N SER A 327 -8.74 28.42 -1.92
CA SER A 327 -9.74 29.46 -2.17
C SER A 327 -11.21 29.11 -1.86
N LEU A 328 -11.58 27.84 -1.83
CA LEU A 328 -12.95 27.40 -1.55
C LEU A 328 -12.94 26.31 -0.48
N GLU A 329 -13.76 26.47 0.53
CA GLU A 329 -14.00 25.46 1.57
C GLU A 329 -15.43 24.93 1.45
N TYR A 330 -15.58 23.63 1.26
CA TYR A 330 -16.87 22.94 1.23
C TYR A 330 -17.16 22.37 2.61
N GLU A 331 -18.32 22.68 3.16
CA GLU A 331 -18.75 22.18 4.44
C GLU A 331 -19.72 21.01 4.25
N PHE A 332 -19.35 19.85 4.80
CA PHE A 332 -20.18 18.65 4.80
C PHE A 332 -20.56 18.26 6.22
N THR A 333 -21.77 17.69 6.37
CA THR A 333 -22.12 16.85 7.52
C THR A 333 -22.12 15.41 7.07
N ALA A 334 -21.86 14.47 7.99
CA ALA A 334 -21.96 13.04 7.71
C ALA A 334 -22.77 12.35 8.81
N GLU A 335 -23.68 11.46 8.43
CA GLU A 335 -24.54 10.72 9.35
C GLU A 335 -24.79 9.28 8.90
N LEU A 336 -25.08 8.39 9.83
CA LEU A 336 -25.61 7.06 9.52
C LEU A 336 -27.10 7.19 9.17
N SER A 337 -27.45 6.87 7.94
CA SER A 337 -28.83 6.89 7.43
C SER A 337 -29.17 5.53 6.83
N GLY A 338 -29.98 4.74 7.53
CA GLY A 338 -30.26 3.36 7.15
C GLY A 338 -28.99 2.51 7.10
N ASN A 339 -28.68 1.98 5.93
CA ASN A 339 -27.51 1.12 5.67
C ASN A 339 -26.34 1.90 5.02
N SER A 340 -26.29 3.22 5.19
CA SER A 340 -25.29 4.07 4.54
C SER A 340 -24.76 5.15 5.48
N ILE A 341 -23.48 5.48 5.33
CA ILE A 341 -22.92 6.73 5.83
C ILE A 341 -23.11 7.75 4.71
N VAL A 342 -23.90 8.78 4.99
CA VAL A 342 -24.31 9.79 4.00
C VAL A 342 -23.67 11.12 4.35
N ALA A 343 -22.95 11.70 3.40
CA ALA A 343 -22.50 13.10 3.49
C ALA A 343 -23.53 14.02 2.84
N THR A 344 -23.80 15.15 3.49
CA THR A 344 -24.64 16.22 2.94
C THR A 344 -23.82 17.49 2.82
N LEU A 345 -23.79 18.11 1.64
CA LEU A 345 -23.14 19.42 1.46
C LEU A 345 -24.01 20.50 2.13
N VAL A 346 -23.44 21.18 3.12
CA VAL A 346 -24.10 22.25 3.84
C VAL A 346 -23.96 23.60 3.12
N GLY A 347 -22.76 23.89 2.62
CA GLY A 347 -22.46 25.15 1.95
C GLY A 347 -21.03 25.21 1.39
N GLN A 348 -20.76 26.33 0.74
CA GLN A 348 -19.44 26.70 0.24
C GLN A 348 -19.10 28.08 0.83
N GLU A 349 -17.90 28.23 1.36
CA GLU A 349 -17.37 29.52 1.79
C GLU A 349 -16.11 29.86 0.99
N GLU A 350 -16.05 31.11 0.45
CA GLU A 350 -14.79 31.62 -0.07
C GLU A 350 -13.87 31.96 1.09
N LYS A 351 -12.71 31.37 1.17
CA LYS A 351 -11.66 31.83 2.08
C LYS A 351 -11.22 33.23 1.66
N PRO A 352 -11.26 34.22 2.54
CA PRO A 352 -10.68 35.53 2.23
C PRO A 352 -9.19 35.30 1.94
N ALA A 353 -8.71 35.82 0.81
CA ALA A 353 -7.29 35.81 0.45
C ALA A 353 -6.50 36.31 1.66
N GLY A 354 -5.63 35.46 2.18
CA GLY A 354 -4.87 35.74 3.39
C GLY A 354 -4.14 37.06 3.25
N LYS A 355 -4.45 38.01 4.15
CA LYS A 355 -3.64 39.21 4.32
C LYS A 355 -2.25 38.74 4.66
N THR A 356 -1.32 38.87 3.72
CA THR A 356 0.11 38.87 4.01
C THR A 356 0.33 39.90 5.11
N THR A 357 0.66 39.41 6.29
CA THR A 357 1.16 40.29 7.37
C THR A 357 2.48 40.84 6.86
N GLU A 358 2.46 42.07 6.36
CA GLU A 358 3.68 42.86 6.20
C GLU A 358 4.34 42.92 7.58
N GLN A 359 5.50 42.32 7.70
CA GLN A 359 6.42 42.57 8.80
C GLN A 359 6.86 44.04 8.66
N SER A 360 6.25 44.91 9.44
CA SER A 360 6.80 46.22 9.69
C SER A 360 8.15 46.11 10.42
N LYS A 361 9.12 46.81 9.88
CA LYS A 361 10.51 46.97 10.31
C LYS A 361 10.68 47.17 11.82
#